data_da8bcb0ed97bcff5ff2846d598e59fcb
#
_entry.id   da8bcb0ed97bcff5ff2846d598e59fcb
#
_cell.length_a   1.000
_cell.length_b   1.000
_cell.length_c   1.000
_cell.angle_alpha   90.00
_cell.angle_beta   90.00
_cell.angle_gamma   90.00
#
_symmetry.space_group_name_H-M   'P 1'
#
loop_
_entity.id
_entity.type
_entity.pdbx_description
1 polymer ?
#
loop_
_entity_poly.entity_id
_entity_poly.type
_entity_poly.pdbx_seq_one_letter_code
_entity_poly.pdbx_strand_id
1 'polypeptide(L)'
;MKTALPEDIAEFAAVATKRLARFGGPQAALQAETDDRLRQDARTALSDLGAFDLDVRSSSEDLLAAAVLCQAVGATALPYPLIEELLAIDGARLALVNPEAPRIDHGDLAGDWIGADLGGARYRVQPSSRTDAKLGPFLVPATLGPPDGTVPAADIDLHLTLGSWRIVGAVQQCLEITRQHVVARMQFGKPLAEFQAVRFTVADAAVAARGLHELAKYTISRVESVPAQVRSVDALILRLKAGETARQVLRAAHQLLGALGFCDESDVSVLDRHTQPLIRLPVSTEVLALRLLPGIRDGGFETLFSGSVSA
;
A
#
# COMPACT_ATOMS: atom_id res chain seq x y z
N MET A 1 -0.15 -19.05 16.84
CA MET A 1 -0.64 -18.16 15.77
C MET A 1 -0.13 -18.72 14.43
N LYS A 2 -1.01 -19.15 13.53
CA LYS A 2 -0.62 -19.59 12.19
C LYS A 2 -0.58 -18.37 11.28
N THR A 3 0.60 -17.85 10.99
CA THR A 3 0.82 -16.73 10.06
C THR A 3 1.11 -17.20 8.62
N ALA A 4 1.06 -18.49 8.35
CA ALA A 4 1.17 -19.02 7.01
C ALA A 4 -0.13 -18.76 6.25
N LEU A 5 -0.01 -18.27 5.00
CA LEU A 5 -1.14 -18.15 4.09
C LEU A 5 -1.67 -19.56 3.77
N PRO A 6 -2.99 -19.73 3.57
CA PRO A 6 -3.56 -20.93 2.96
C PRO A 6 -2.87 -21.27 1.64
N GLU A 7 -2.82 -22.56 1.28
CA GLU A 7 -2.04 -23.03 0.13
C GLU A 7 -2.56 -22.44 -1.19
N ASP A 8 -3.86 -22.41 -1.37
CA ASP A 8 -4.56 -21.81 -2.51
C ASP A 8 -4.29 -20.30 -2.67
N ILE A 9 -4.30 -19.57 -1.55
CA ILE A 9 -3.95 -18.13 -1.54
C ILE A 9 -2.47 -17.92 -1.86
N ALA A 10 -1.58 -18.78 -1.36
CA ALA A 10 -0.16 -18.70 -1.68
C ALA A 10 0.10 -19.01 -3.17
N GLU A 11 -0.62 -19.97 -3.76
CA GLU A 11 -0.58 -20.26 -5.19
C GLU A 11 -1.11 -19.06 -6.02
N PHE A 12 -2.27 -18.52 -5.64
CA PHE A 12 -2.81 -17.32 -6.29
C PHE A 12 -1.82 -16.14 -6.22
N ALA A 13 -1.20 -15.89 -5.06
CA ALA A 13 -0.18 -14.84 -4.90
C ALA A 13 1.00 -15.02 -5.87
N ALA A 14 1.47 -16.26 -6.04
CA ALA A 14 2.56 -16.57 -6.97
C ALA A 14 2.14 -16.36 -8.43
N VAL A 15 0.93 -16.75 -8.82
CA VAL A 15 0.38 -16.54 -10.15
C VAL A 15 0.21 -15.03 -10.43
N ALA A 16 -0.41 -14.29 -9.50
CA ALA A 16 -0.62 -12.85 -9.63
C ALA A 16 0.72 -12.11 -9.78
N THR A 17 1.69 -12.39 -8.91
CA THR A 17 3.02 -11.78 -8.97
C THR A 17 3.70 -12.04 -10.33
N LYS A 18 3.69 -13.31 -10.79
CA LYS A 18 4.30 -13.69 -12.07
C LYS A 18 3.60 -13.04 -13.26
N ARG A 19 2.27 -12.92 -13.22
CA ARG A 19 1.48 -12.32 -14.31
C ARG A 19 1.69 -10.81 -14.37
N LEU A 20 1.60 -10.13 -13.23
CA LEU A 20 1.80 -8.69 -13.16
C LEU A 20 3.26 -8.27 -13.43
N ALA A 21 4.25 -9.09 -13.08
CA ALA A 21 5.65 -8.83 -13.44
C ALA A 21 5.87 -8.76 -14.96
N ARG A 22 5.05 -9.44 -15.76
CA ARG A 22 5.11 -9.37 -17.24
C ARG A 22 4.66 -8.01 -17.77
N PHE A 23 3.95 -7.24 -16.99
CA PHE A 23 3.56 -5.88 -17.36
C PHE A 23 4.76 -4.94 -17.48
N GLY A 24 5.89 -5.24 -16.82
CA GLY A 24 7.15 -4.52 -16.96
C GLY A 24 7.65 -3.84 -15.69
N GLY A 25 6.96 -4.00 -14.57
CA GLY A 25 7.38 -3.49 -13.26
C GLY A 25 7.51 -1.97 -13.21
N PRO A 26 8.49 -1.43 -12.45
CA PRO A 26 8.67 0.01 -12.30
C PRO A 26 8.88 0.75 -13.63
N GLN A 27 9.49 0.12 -14.63
CA GLN A 27 9.70 0.75 -15.95
C GLN A 27 8.39 0.96 -16.70
N ALA A 28 7.42 0.04 -16.59
CA ALA A 28 6.09 0.24 -17.14
C ALA A 28 5.32 1.33 -16.39
N ALA A 29 5.49 1.43 -15.07
CA ALA A 29 4.92 2.51 -14.27
C ALA A 29 5.47 3.89 -14.71
N LEU A 30 6.77 3.99 -14.96
CA LEU A 30 7.40 5.20 -15.50
C LEU A 30 6.82 5.57 -16.89
N GLN A 31 6.66 4.59 -17.79
CA GLN A 31 6.05 4.84 -19.09
C GLN A 31 4.59 5.29 -18.99
N ALA A 32 3.83 4.74 -18.03
CA ALA A 32 2.45 5.13 -17.78
C ALA A 32 2.29 6.58 -17.29
N GLU A 33 3.35 7.23 -16.81
CA GLU A 33 3.32 8.65 -16.47
C GLU A 33 3.00 9.53 -17.70
N THR A 34 3.31 9.04 -18.90
CA THR A 34 3.08 9.74 -20.19
C THR A 34 2.17 9.01 -21.16
N ASP A 35 1.87 7.72 -20.94
CA ASP A 35 0.96 6.92 -21.78
C ASP A 35 -0.18 6.30 -20.95
N ASP A 36 -1.33 6.95 -20.98
CA ASP A 36 -2.53 6.53 -20.25
C ASP A 36 -3.07 5.15 -20.70
N ARG A 37 -2.71 4.65 -21.88
CA ARG A 37 -3.12 3.31 -22.33
C ARG A 37 -2.58 2.23 -21.42
N LEU A 38 -1.38 2.40 -20.87
CA LEU A 38 -0.80 1.45 -19.92
C LEU A 38 -1.61 1.32 -18.62
N ARG A 39 -2.34 2.36 -18.23
CA ARG A 39 -3.26 2.26 -17.07
C ARG A 39 -4.51 1.44 -17.42
N GLN A 40 -4.98 1.48 -18.66
CA GLN A 40 -6.08 0.63 -19.12
C GLN A 40 -5.62 -0.83 -19.28
N ASP A 41 -4.42 -1.04 -19.79
CA ASP A 41 -3.81 -2.37 -19.85
C ASP A 41 -3.60 -2.98 -18.47
N ALA A 42 -3.20 -2.16 -17.49
CA ALA A 42 -3.10 -2.56 -16.08
C ALA A 42 -4.46 -3.02 -15.52
N ARG A 43 -5.55 -2.29 -15.82
CA ARG A 43 -6.91 -2.69 -15.46
C ARG A 43 -7.28 -4.04 -16.10
N THR A 44 -6.99 -4.22 -17.37
CA THR A 44 -7.26 -5.47 -18.08
C THR A 44 -6.49 -6.63 -17.45
N ALA A 45 -5.21 -6.45 -17.11
CA ALA A 45 -4.39 -7.46 -16.45
C ALA A 45 -4.96 -7.87 -15.09
N LEU A 46 -5.54 -6.92 -14.33
CA LEU A 46 -6.22 -7.19 -13.06
C LEU A 46 -7.55 -7.92 -13.28
N SER A 47 -8.34 -7.51 -14.28
CA SER A 47 -9.59 -8.18 -14.65
C SER A 47 -9.36 -9.65 -15.03
N ASP A 48 -8.31 -9.92 -15.79
CA ASP A 48 -7.92 -11.28 -16.18
C ASP A 48 -7.47 -12.16 -15.00
N LEU A 49 -7.17 -11.56 -13.85
CA LEU A 49 -6.88 -12.25 -12.60
C LEU A 49 -8.13 -12.42 -11.71
N GLY A 50 -9.30 -11.98 -12.18
CA GLY A 50 -10.53 -11.99 -11.40
C GLY A 50 -10.57 -10.95 -10.27
N ALA A 51 -9.74 -9.90 -10.35
CA ALA A 51 -9.60 -8.91 -9.27
C ALA A 51 -10.94 -8.24 -8.90
N PHE A 52 -11.79 -7.99 -9.89
CA PHE A 52 -13.03 -7.25 -9.71
C PHE A 52 -14.24 -8.14 -9.38
N ASP A 53 -14.02 -9.46 -9.29
CA ASP A 53 -15.02 -10.44 -8.83
C ASP A 53 -14.90 -10.71 -7.33
N LEU A 54 -13.87 -10.17 -6.66
CA LEU A 54 -13.61 -10.38 -5.23
C LEU A 54 -14.58 -9.57 -4.36
N ASP A 55 -15.31 -10.25 -3.48
CA ASP A 55 -16.15 -9.61 -2.45
C ASP A 55 -15.38 -9.39 -1.14
N VAL A 56 -14.58 -8.34 -1.10
CA VAL A 56 -13.71 -8.02 0.04
C VAL A 56 -14.46 -7.64 1.32
N ARG A 57 -15.79 -7.41 1.24
CA ARG A 57 -16.62 -7.02 2.40
C ARG A 57 -17.25 -8.20 3.10
N SER A 58 -17.57 -9.26 2.36
CA SER A 58 -18.40 -10.37 2.87
C SER A 58 -17.64 -11.70 2.94
N SER A 59 -16.47 -11.80 2.27
CA SER A 59 -15.68 -13.03 2.19
C SER A 59 -14.25 -12.80 2.71
N SER A 60 -13.88 -13.51 3.77
CA SER A 60 -12.50 -13.47 4.30
C SER A 60 -11.48 -14.07 3.33
N GLU A 61 -11.89 -15.04 2.52
CA GLU A 61 -11.05 -15.64 1.49
C GLU A 61 -10.76 -14.62 0.39
N ASP A 62 -11.81 -13.94 -0.12
CA ASP A 62 -11.65 -12.88 -1.13
C ASP A 62 -10.86 -11.69 -0.58
N LEU A 63 -11.06 -11.33 0.67
CA LEU A 63 -10.26 -10.29 1.32
C LEU A 63 -8.78 -10.66 1.36
N LEU A 64 -8.46 -11.92 1.67
CA LEU A 64 -7.08 -12.40 1.70
C LEU A 64 -6.49 -12.48 0.28
N ALA A 65 -7.28 -12.91 -0.71
CA ALA A 65 -6.91 -12.87 -2.12
C ALA A 65 -6.63 -11.43 -2.60
N ALA A 66 -7.50 -10.47 -2.25
CA ALA A 66 -7.30 -9.06 -2.54
C ALA A 66 -6.04 -8.49 -1.89
N ALA A 67 -5.73 -8.90 -0.66
CA ALA A 67 -4.53 -8.47 0.05
C ALA A 67 -3.23 -8.93 -0.65
N VAL A 68 -3.13 -10.20 -1.03
CA VAL A 68 -1.96 -10.70 -1.76
C VAL A 68 -1.88 -10.12 -3.18
N LEU A 69 -3.02 -9.83 -3.81
CA LEU A 69 -3.06 -9.11 -5.08
C LEU A 69 -2.57 -7.66 -4.93
N CYS A 70 -2.98 -6.95 -3.88
CA CYS A 70 -2.44 -5.62 -3.56
C CYS A 70 -0.92 -5.66 -3.31
N GLN A 71 -0.41 -6.70 -2.67
CA GLN A 71 1.03 -6.91 -2.53
C GLN A 71 1.72 -7.06 -3.89
N ALA A 72 1.17 -7.86 -4.80
CA ALA A 72 1.72 -8.03 -6.15
C ALA A 72 1.67 -6.71 -6.97
N VAL A 73 0.58 -5.95 -6.85
CA VAL A 73 0.43 -4.61 -7.44
C VAL A 73 1.50 -3.65 -6.90
N GLY A 74 1.76 -3.67 -5.59
CA GLY A 74 2.81 -2.86 -4.98
C GLY A 74 4.21 -3.25 -5.45
N ALA A 75 4.51 -4.55 -5.53
CA ALA A 75 5.81 -5.06 -5.97
C ALA A 75 6.13 -4.70 -7.43
N THR A 76 5.12 -4.56 -8.27
CA THR A 76 5.27 -4.21 -9.69
C THR A 76 5.06 -2.71 -9.97
N ALA A 77 4.73 -1.91 -8.95
CA ALA A 77 4.31 -0.53 -9.11
C ALA A 77 3.18 -0.38 -10.16
N LEU A 78 2.27 -1.36 -10.23
CA LEU A 78 1.22 -1.37 -11.26
C LEU A 78 0.40 -0.08 -11.20
N PRO A 79 0.28 0.68 -12.32
CA PRO A 79 -0.28 2.04 -12.30
C PRO A 79 -1.81 2.02 -12.37
N TYR A 80 -2.46 1.45 -11.33
CA TYR A 80 -3.92 1.36 -11.25
C TYR A 80 -4.43 1.48 -9.81
N PRO A 81 -5.57 2.17 -9.56
CA PRO A 81 -6.19 2.33 -8.24
C PRO A 81 -7.04 1.10 -7.88
N LEU A 82 -6.40 -0.06 -7.69
CA LEU A 82 -7.08 -1.32 -7.40
C LEU A 82 -7.94 -1.23 -6.14
N ILE A 83 -7.42 -0.64 -5.07
CA ILE A 83 -8.09 -0.59 -3.76
C ILE A 83 -9.38 0.22 -3.84
N GLU A 84 -9.31 1.35 -4.50
CA GLU A 84 -10.42 2.28 -4.68
C GLU A 84 -11.54 1.64 -5.52
N GLU A 85 -11.19 0.78 -6.47
CA GLU A 85 -12.16 0.04 -7.29
C GLU A 85 -12.75 -1.16 -6.55
N LEU A 86 -11.93 -1.91 -5.77
CA LEU A 86 -12.42 -3.01 -4.91
C LEU A 86 -13.42 -2.53 -3.85
N LEU A 87 -13.24 -1.30 -3.37
CA LEU A 87 -14.09 -0.69 -2.36
C LEU A 87 -15.11 0.30 -2.95
N ALA A 88 -15.40 0.19 -4.25
CA ALA A 88 -16.38 1.07 -4.90
C ALA A 88 -17.76 0.99 -4.21
N ILE A 89 -18.45 2.13 -4.16
CA ILE A 89 -19.81 2.29 -3.62
C ILE A 89 -20.68 2.84 -4.74
N ASP A 90 -21.77 2.16 -5.04
CA ASP A 90 -22.71 2.53 -6.12
C ASP A 90 -21.99 2.76 -7.49
N GLY A 91 -20.91 1.99 -7.76
CA GLY A 91 -20.11 2.09 -8.96
C GLY A 91 -19.07 3.22 -8.96
N ALA A 92 -19.00 4.06 -7.94
CA ALA A 92 -17.98 5.09 -7.77
C ALA A 92 -16.81 4.58 -6.91
N ARG A 93 -15.56 4.85 -7.33
CA ARG A 93 -14.34 4.47 -6.61
C ARG A 93 -14.26 5.19 -5.26
N LEU A 94 -13.91 4.46 -4.20
CA LEU A 94 -13.76 5.02 -2.86
C LEU A 94 -12.32 5.45 -2.62
N ALA A 95 -12.08 6.76 -2.46
CA ALA A 95 -10.78 7.30 -2.05
C ALA A 95 -10.83 7.80 -0.60
N LEU A 96 -9.78 7.55 0.17
CA LEU A 96 -9.60 8.22 1.46
C LEU A 96 -8.98 9.60 1.23
N VAL A 97 -9.62 10.64 1.76
CA VAL A 97 -9.24 12.04 1.53
C VAL A 97 -9.02 12.79 2.85
N ASN A 98 -8.15 13.81 2.79
CA ASN A 98 -8.08 14.85 3.82
C ASN A 98 -8.94 16.03 3.38
N PRO A 99 -10.03 16.39 4.11
CA PRO A 99 -10.88 17.49 3.72
C PRO A 99 -10.19 18.86 3.65
N GLU A 100 -9.11 19.06 4.42
CA GLU A 100 -8.35 20.32 4.42
C GLU A 100 -7.45 20.49 3.17
N ALA A 101 -7.02 19.38 2.58
CA ALA A 101 -6.15 19.36 1.41
C ALA A 101 -6.45 18.12 0.54
N PRO A 102 -7.63 18.05 -0.10
CA PRO A 102 -8.09 16.86 -0.77
C PRO A 102 -7.25 16.55 -2.00
N ARG A 103 -6.77 15.30 -2.05
CA ARG A 103 -5.99 14.74 -3.16
C ARG A 103 -6.39 13.30 -3.36
N ILE A 104 -6.38 12.86 -4.61
CA ILE A 104 -6.72 11.49 -5.00
C ILE A 104 -5.63 10.96 -5.91
N ASP A 105 -5.10 9.78 -5.59
CA ASP A 105 -4.20 9.06 -6.48
C ASP A 105 -5.01 8.46 -7.64
N HIS A 106 -4.52 8.60 -8.86
CA HIS A 106 -5.24 8.22 -10.09
C HIS A 106 -6.61 8.92 -10.29
N GLY A 107 -6.87 10.03 -9.62
CA GLY A 107 -8.16 10.72 -9.72
C GLY A 107 -8.49 11.26 -11.12
N ASP A 108 -7.51 11.35 -12.02
CA ASP A 108 -7.68 11.72 -13.42
C ASP A 108 -8.23 10.59 -14.32
N LEU A 109 -8.33 9.36 -13.80
CA LEU A 109 -8.98 8.26 -14.52
C LEU A 109 -10.48 8.50 -14.64
N ALA A 110 -11.01 8.23 -15.83
CA ALA A 110 -12.45 8.33 -16.10
C ALA A 110 -13.28 7.47 -15.14
N GLY A 111 -14.42 8.01 -14.71
CA GLY A 111 -15.36 7.39 -13.78
C GLY A 111 -15.61 8.26 -12.55
N ASP A 112 -16.56 7.83 -11.72
CA ASP A 112 -16.99 8.56 -10.55
C ASP A 112 -16.13 8.23 -9.32
N TRP A 113 -15.99 9.22 -8.43
CA TRP A 113 -15.23 9.11 -7.19
C TRP A 113 -16.06 9.57 -5.99
N ILE A 114 -15.96 8.82 -4.93
CA ILE A 114 -16.44 9.17 -3.60
C ILE A 114 -15.23 9.37 -2.70
N GLY A 115 -15.22 10.44 -1.92
CA GLY A 115 -14.24 10.67 -0.87
C GLY A 115 -14.79 10.24 0.48
N ALA A 116 -13.94 9.65 1.32
CA ALA A 116 -14.22 9.49 2.74
C ALA A 116 -13.07 10.03 3.57
N ASP A 117 -13.36 10.74 4.65
CA ASP A 117 -12.33 11.02 5.65
C ASP A 117 -12.19 9.86 6.64
N LEU A 118 -11.16 9.91 7.48
CA LEU A 118 -10.95 8.88 8.50
C LEU A 118 -12.02 8.87 9.63
N GLY A 119 -12.91 9.84 9.65
CA GLY A 119 -14.07 9.88 10.55
C GLY A 119 -15.32 9.27 9.94
N GLY A 120 -15.25 8.90 8.65
CA GLY A 120 -16.38 8.31 7.92
C GLY A 120 -17.29 9.31 7.23
N ALA A 121 -17.01 10.61 7.27
CA ALA A 121 -17.79 11.56 6.49
C ALA A 121 -17.58 11.32 4.99
N ARG A 122 -18.68 11.20 4.24
CA ARG A 122 -18.72 10.97 2.79
C ARG A 122 -18.77 12.31 2.05
N TYR A 123 -18.06 12.36 0.93
CA TYR A 123 -17.98 13.54 0.09
C TYR A 123 -18.15 13.18 -1.39
N ARG A 124 -18.88 14.02 -2.13
CA ARG A 124 -18.76 14.05 -3.59
C ARG A 124 -17.43 14.68 -3.96
N VAL A 125 -16.74 14.06 -4.91
CA VAL A 125 -15.40 14.47 -5.29
C VAL A 125 -15.36 14.87 -6.76
N GLN A 126 -14.71 15.99 -7.02
CA GLN A 126 -14.37 16.43 -8.39
C GLN A 126 -12.84 16.51 -8.49
N PRO A 127 -12.19 15.49 -9.07
CA PRO A 127 -10.76 15.51 -9.30
C PRO A 127 -10.40 16.57 -10.34
N SER A 128 -9.24 17.20 -10.15
CA SER A 128 -8.64 18.13 -11.11
C SER A 128 -7.72 17.37 -12.08
N SER A 129 -7.15 18.11 -13.04
CA SER A 129 -6.13 17.57 -13.93
C SER A 129 -4.84 17.25 -13.18
N ARG A 130 -4.05 16.31 -13.72
CA ARG A 130 -2.69 16.03 -13.24
C ARG A 130 -1.83 17.30 -13.29
N THR A 131 -0.89 17.37 -12.37
CA THR A 131 0.18 18.36 -12.33
C THR A 131 1.52 17.66 -12.60
N ASP A 132 2.55 18.42 -12.96
CA ASP A 132 3.91 17.88 -13.16
C ASP A 132 4.60 17.50 -11.82
N ALA A 133 3.81 17.07 -10.83
CA ALA A 133 4.34 16.66 -9.53
C ALA A 133 5.08 15.33 -9.65
N LYS A 134 6.37 15.34 -9.35
CA LYS A 134 7.21 14.14 -9.41
C LYS A 134 6.87 13.11 -8.32
N LEU A 135 6.45 13.56 -7.15
CA LEU A 135 6.04 12.66 -6.06
C LEU A 135 4.54 12.38 -6.17
N GLY A 136 4.20 11.17 -6.54
CA GLY A 136 2.85 10.77 -6.86
C GLY A 136 2.44 11.25 -8.26
N PRO A 137 2.97 10.63 -9.34
CA PRO A 137 2.74 11.08 -10.72
C PRO A 137 1.27 11.10 -11.14
N PHE A 138 0.44 10.30 -10.46
CA PHE A 138 -1.00 10.23 -10.70
C PHE A 138 -1.84 10.95 -9.64
N LEU A 139 -1.17 11.61 -8.67
CA LEU A 139 -1.84 12.32 -7.61
C LEU A 139 -2.41 13.64 -8.13
N VAL A 140 -3.71 13.80 -8.04
CA VAL A 140 -4.40 15.03 -8.45
C VAL A 140 -5.04 15.73 -7.27
N PRO A 141 -5.08 17.08 -7.27
CA PRO A 141 -5.94 17.84 -6.38
C PRO A 141 -7.41 17.51 -6.64
N ALA A 142 -8.25 17.65 -5.63
CA ALA A 142 -9.67 17.47 -5.77
C ALA A 142 -10.45 18.58 -5.06
N THR A 143 -11.69 18.81 -5.49
CA THR A 143 -12.65 19.64 -4.78
C THR A 143 -13.69 18.73 -4.14
N LEU A 144 -13.99 18.98 -2.87
CA LEU A 144 -15.04 18.25 -2.14
C LEU A 144 -16.31 19.11 -2.06
N GLY A 145 -17.45 18.46 -2.29
CA GLY A 145 -18.76 19.01 -1.90
C GLY A 145 -18.92 19.00 -0.37
N PRO A 146 -20.04 19.51 0.16
CA PRO A 146 -20.36 19.32 1.56
C PRO A 146 -20.52 17.81 1.86
N PRO A 147 -20.35 17.38 3.13
CA PRO A 147 -20.63 15.99 3.51
C PRO A 147 -22.07 15.63 3.14
N ASP A 148 -22.26 14.49 2.45
CA ASP A 148 -23.55 14.02 1.94
C ASP A 148 -23.93 12.63 2.45
N GLY A 149 -23.32 12.20 3.55
CA GLY A 149 -23.59 10.91 4.17
C GLY A 149 -22.39 10.38 4.94
N THR A 150 -22.37 9.06 5.13
CA THR A 150 -21.29 8.35 5.82
C THR A 150 -20.84 7.13 5.03
N VAL A 151 -19.57 6.82 5.14
CA VAL A 151 -18.96 5.56 4.70
C VAL A 151 -18.76 4.67 5.93
N PRO A 152 -19.10 3.38 5.87
CA PRO A 152 -18.87 2.46 6.98
C PRO A 152 -17.41 2.46 7.44
N ALA A 153 -17.19 2.46 8.76
CA ALA A 153 -15.82 2.36 9.31
C ALA A 153 -15.09 1.11 8.80
N ALA A 154 -15.81 0.02 8.55
CA ALA A 154 -15.25 -1.20 7.98
C ALA A 154 -14.59 -0.96 6.60
N ASP A 155 -15.18 -0.14 5.74
CA ASP A 155 -14.60 0.18 4.42
C ASP A 155 -13.33 1.02 4.55
N ILE A 156 -13.27 1.92 5.54
CA ILE A 156 -12.08 2.68 5.86
C ILE A 156 -10.98 1.75 6.36
N ASP A 157 -11.30 0.83 7.27
CA ASP A 157 -10.36 -0.16 7.81
C ASP A 157 -9.81 -1.07 6.71
N LEU A 158 -10.68 -1.52 5.77
CA LEU A 158 -10.28 -2.31 4.61
C LEU A 158 -9.35 -1.52 3.68
N HIS A 159 -9.68 -0.25 3.40
CA HIS A 159 -8.83 0.60 2.56
C HIS A 159 -7.42 0.78 3.16
N LEU A 160 -7.34 1.06 4.47
CA LEU A 160 -6.06 1.18 5.19
C LEU A 160 -5.28 -0.14 5.19
N THR A 161 -5.98 -1.26 5.38
CA THR A 161 -5.38 -2.61 5.39
C THR A 161 -4.84 -2.99 4.02
N LEU A 162 -5.64 -2.90 2.96
CA LEU A 162 -5.23 -3.23 1.58
C LEU A 162 -4.13 -2.28 1.08
N GLY A 163 -4.21 -0.98 1.43
CA GLY A 163 -3.15 -0.01 1.15
C GLY A 163 -1.83 -0.39 1.81
N SER A 164 -1.88 -0.92 3.03
CA SER A 164 -0.69 -1.41 3.72
C SER A 164 -0.10 -2.66 3.07
N TRP A 165 -0.93 -3.57 2.56
CA TRP A 165 -0.46 -4.72 1.77
C TRP A 165 0.21 -4.29 0.45
N ARG A 166 -0.31 -3.25 -0.22
CA ARG A 166 0.35 -2.67 -1.40
C ARG A 166 1.72 -2.10 -1.04
N ILE A 167 1.85 -1.43 0.12
CA ILE A 167 3.15 -0.95 0.64
C ILE A 167 4.09 -2.12 0.95
N VAL A 168 3.62 -3.24 1.52
CA VAL A 168 4.43 -4.45 1.73
C VAL A 168 5.10 -4.89 0.44
N GLY A 169 4.35 -4.97 -0.66
CA GLY A 169 4.90 -5.35 -1.97
C GLY A 169 5.96 -4.39 -2.48
N ALA A 170 5.68 -3.09 -2.44
CA ALA A 170 6.64 -2.06 -2.88
C ALA A 170 7.94 -2.09 -2.07
N VAL A 171 7.85 -2.25 -0.75
CA VAL A 171 9.00 -2.35 0.17
C VAL A 171 9.83 -3.60 -0.12
N GLN A 172 9.20 -4.75 -0.33
CA GLN A 172 9.90 -5.99 -0.65
C GLN A 172 10.63 -5.90 -1.99
N GLN A 173 10.00 -5.33 -3.01
CA GLN A 173 10.62 -5.14 -4.32
C GLN A 173 11.79 -4.14 -4.25
N CYS A 174 11.62 -3.04 -3.54
CA CYS A 174 12.69 -2.06 -3.31
C CYS A 174 13.90 -2.69 -2.62
N LEU A 175 13.67 -3.53 -1.61
CA LEU A 175 14.72 -4.26 -0.91
C LEU A 175 15.43 -5.26 -1.84
N GLU A 176 14.70 -5.98 -2.70
CA GLU A 176 15.28 -6.94 -3.65
C GLU A 176 16.16 -6.24 -4.70
N ILE A 177 15.71 -5.12 -5.28
CA ILE A 177 16.52 -4.31 -6.19
C ILE A 177 17.79 -3.83 -5.49
N THR A 178 17.65 -3.35 -4.25
CA THR A 178 18.79 -2.90 -3.44
C THR A 178 19.78 -4.02 -3.17
N ARG A 179 19.30 -5.21 -2.80
CA ARG A 179 20.11 -6.41 -2.57
C ARG A 179 20.90 -6.79 -3.82
N GLN A 180 20.25 -6.83 -4.98
CA GLN A 180 20.90 -7.14 -6.26
C GLN A 180 21.98 -6.10 -6.57
N HIS A 181 21.70 -4.82 -6.37
CA HIS A 181 22.67 -3.75 -6.60
C HIS A 181 23.92 -3.90 -5.73
N VAL A 182 23.79 -4.08 -4.41
CA VAL A 182 24.93 -4.14 -3.50
C VAL A 182 25.78 -5.41 -3.71
N VAL A 183 25.19 -6.49 -4.22
CA VAL A 183 25.93 -7.72 -4.57
C VAL A 183 26.71 -7.54 -5.88
N ALA A 184 26.13 -6.84 -6.86
CA ALA A 184 26.76 -6.66 -8.17
C ALA A 184 27.75 -5.49 -8.22
N ARG A 185 27.52 -4.42 -7.43
CA ARG A 185 28.33 -3.19 -7.49
C ARG A 185 29.67 -3.36 -6.80
N MET A 186 30.74 -3.20 -7.56
CA MET A 186 32.12 -3.24 -7.07
C MET A 186 32.62 -1.85 -6.67
N GLN A 187 33.20 -1.73 -5.48
CA GLN A 187 33.94 -0.53 -5.01
C GLN A 187 35.13 -0.95 -4.14
N PHE A 188 36.23 -0.26 -4.25
CA PHE A 188 37.46 -0.55 -3.48
C PHE A 188 37.91 -2.01 -3.60
N GLY A 189 37.74 -2.61 -4.79
CA GLY A 189 38.19 -3.96 -5.12
C GLY A 189 37.24 -5.10 -4.66
N LYS A 190 36.06 -4.81 -4.12
CA LYS A 190 35.11 -5.82 -3.66
C LYS A 190 33.63 -5.36 -3.81
N PRO A 191 32.66 -6.30 -3.78
CA PRO A 191 31.24 -5.96 -3.77
C PRO A 191 30.86 -5.06 -2.59
N LEU A 192 29.89 -4.15 -2.79
CA LEU A 192 29.35 -3.34 -1.69
C LEU A 192 28.81 -4.20 -0.54
N ALA A 193 28.25 -5.35 -0.85
CA ALA A 193 27.73 -6.31 0.14
C ALA A 193 28.79 -6.86 1.11
N GLU A 194 30.09 -6.70 0.82
CA GLU A 194 31.17 -7.12 1.72
C GLU A 194 31.49 -6.08 2.80
N PHE A 195 31.00 -4.84 2.67
CA PHE A 195 31.19 -3.82 3.69
C PHE A 195 30.18 -4.03 4.83
N GLN A 196 30.67 -4.03 6.09
CA GLN A 196 29.87 -4.29 7.27
C GLN A 196 28.67 -3.31 7.40
N ALA A 197 28.91 -2.03 7.17
CA ALA A 197 27.85 -1.01 7.23
C ALA A 197 26.74 -1.28 6.20
N VAL A 198 27.09 -1.69 4.98
CA VAL A 198 26.12 -2.05 3.94
C VAL A 198 25.29 -3.26 4.37
N ARG A 199 25.95 -4.31 4.87
CA ARG A 199 25.25 -5.53 5.36
C ARG A 199 24.28 -5.22 6.48
N PHE A 200 24.67 -4.39 7.43
CA PHE A 200 23.78 -4.01 8.54
C PHE A 200 22.59 -3.18 8.05
N THR A 201 22.81 -2.21 7.15
CA THR A 201 21.72 -1.42 6.59
C THR A 201 20.71 -2.30 5.84
N VAL A 202 21.18 -3.26 5.02
CA VAL A 202 20.30 -4.22 4.32
C VAL A 202 19.58 -5.13 5.31
N ALA A 203 20.27 -5.62 6.35
CA ALA A 203 19.68 -6.48 7.37
C ALA A 203 18.57 -5.76 8.16
N ASP A 204 18.82 -4.52 8.59
CA ASP A 204 17.83 -3.71 9.31
C ASP A 204 16.59 -3.44 8.43
N ALA A 205 16.79 -3.12 7.15
CA ALA A 205 15.71 -2.94 6.19
C ALA A 205 14.91 -4.24 5.98
N ALA A 206 15.61 -5.38 5.88
CA ALA A 206 14.97 -6.70 5.73
C ALA A 206 14.15 -7.10 6.97
N VAL A 207 14.66 -6.84 8.17
CA VAL A 207 13.93 -7.08 9.44
C VAL A 207 12.68 -6.22 9.51
N ALA A 208 12.79 -4.92 9.17
CA ALA A 208 11.64 -4.02 9.14
C ALA A 208 10.57 -4.46 8.12
N ALA A 209 10.97 -4.81 6.89
CA ALA A 209 10.09 -5.30 5.84
C ALA A 209 9.40 -6.61 6.23
N ARG A 210 10.14 -7.55 6.83
CA ARG A 210 9.58 -8.81 7.31
C ARG A 210 8.59 -8.60 8.45
N GLY A 211 8.94 -7.74 9.41
CA GLY A 211 8.06 -7.40 10.54
C GLY A 211 6.76 -6.76 10.08
N LEU A 212 6.79 -5.87 9.07
CA LEU A 212 5.60 -5.30 8.45
C LEU A 212 4.73 -6.39 7.81
N HIS A 213 5.32 -7.31 7.05
CA HIS A 213 4.56 -8.38 6.40
C HIS A 213 3.89 -9.31 7.42
N GLU A 214 4.58 -9.69 8.50
CA GLU A 214 3.98 -10.49 9.57
C GLU A 214 2.83 -9.75 10.28
N LEU A 215 2.99 -8.43 10.52
CA LEU A 215 1.91 -7.60 11.08
C LEU A 215 0.71 -7.53 10.12
N ALA A 216 0.93 -7.40 8.81
CA ALA A 216 -0.13 -7.35 7.83
C ALA A 216 -0.94 -8.67 7.79
N LYS A 217 -0.25 -9.82 7.84
CA LYS A 217 -0.90 -11.14 7.95
C LYS A 217 -1.67 -11.29 9.27
N TYR A 218 -1.09 -10.83 10.36
CA TYR A 218 -1.76 -10.84 11.66
C TYR A 218 -3.03 -10.01 11.65
N THR A 219 -2.97 -8.76 11.15
CA THR A 219 -4.12 -7.86 11.08
C THR A 219 -5.25 -8.46 10.27
N ILE A 220 -4.97 -8.96 9.06
CA ILE A 220 -6.02 -9.51 8.20
C ILE A 220 -6.64 -10.79 8.77
N SER A 221 -5.85 -11.64 9.45
CA SER A 221 -6.36 -12.88 10.05
C SER A 221 -7.36 -12.66 11.20
N ARG A 222 -7.47 -11.42 11.69
CA ARG A 222 -8.33 -11.06 12.81
C ARG A 222 -9.58 -10.29 12.43
N VAL A 223 -9.70 -9.86 11.17
CA VAL A 223 -10.77 -8.94 10.72
C VAL A 223 -12.17 -9.41 11.15
N GLU A 224 -12.45 -10.73 11.08
CA GLU A 224 -13.75 -11.30 11.46
C GLU A 224 -13.85 -11.66 12.95
N SER A 225 -12.73 -11.86 13.64
CA SER A 225 -12.70 -12.42 15.00
C SER A 225 -12.65 -11.37 16.10
N VAL A 226 -12.51 -10.07 15.75
CA VAL A 226 -12.38 -9.00 16.73
C VAL A 226 -13.52 -7.97 16.60
N PRO A 227 -13.86 -7.29 17.72
CA PRO A 227 -14.82 -6.18 17.68
C PRO A 227 -14.40 -5.06 16.73
N ALA A 228 -15.38 -4.31 16.20
CA ALA A 228 -15.13 -3.25 15.22
C ALA A 228 -14.09 -2.21 15.70
N GLN A 229 -14.15 -1.79 16.97
CA GLN A 229 -13.18 -0.84 17.53
C GLN A 229 -11.75 -1.38 17.50
N VAL A 230 -11.56 -2.66 17.82
CA VAL A 230 -10.24 -3.32 17.78
C VAL A 230 -9.74 -3.41 16.35
N ARG A 231 -10.62 -3.76 15.39
CA ARG A 231 -10.30 -3.82 13.97
C ARG A 231 -9.81 -2.48 13.44
N SER A 232 -10.51 -1.39 13.77
CA SER A 232 -10.09 -0.04 13.36
C SER A 232 -8.73 0.35 13.96
N VAL A 233 -8.46 0.00 15.21
CA VAL A 233 -7.15 0.21 15.84
C VAL A 233 -6.08 -0.62 15.14
N ASP A 234 -6.33 -1.90 14.87
CA ASP A 234 -5.39 -2.79 14.16
C ASP A 234 -5.06 -2.25 12.75
N ALA A 235 -6.05 -1.76 12.01
CA ALA A 235 -5.87 -1.16 10.68
C ALA A 235 -5.01 0.12 10.74
N LEU A 236 -5.25 0.98 11.73
CA LEU A 236 -4.45 2.18 11.95
C LEU A 236 -3.00 1.87 12.35
N ILE A 237 -2.79 0.88 13.24
CA ILE A 237 -1.45 0.40 13.63
C ILE A 237 -0.70 -0.14 12.41
N LEU A 238 -1.33 -1.00 11.62
CA LEU A 238 -0.75 -1.55 10.41
C LEU A 238 -0.36 -0.43 9.43
N ARG A 239 -1.28 0.52 9.21
CA ARG A 239 -1.05 1.64 8.28
C ARG A 239 0.08 2.56 8.76
N LEU A 240 0.14 2.85 10.06
CA LEU A 240 1.25 3.61 10.67
C LEU A 240 2.58 2.88 10.42
N LYS A 241 2.63 1.59 10.77
CA LYS A 241 3.85 0.78 10.61
C LYS A 241 4.27 0.64 9.14
N ALA A 242 3.32 0.53 8.22
CA ALA A 242 3.59 0.48 6.79
C ALA A 242 4.28 1.77 6.30
N GLY A 243 3.79 2.94 6.70
CA GLY A 243 4.41 4.22 6.35
C GLY A 243 5.81 4.41 6.94
N GLU A 244 6.03 4.01 8.20
CA GLU A 244 7.36 4.05 8.83
C GLU A 244 8.35 3.13 8.12
N THR A 245 7.94 1.88 7.88
CA THR A 245 8.78 0.88 7.20
C THR A 245 9.13 1.29 5.78
N ALA A 246 8.15 1.82 5.03
CA ALA A 246 8.39 2.31 3.67
C ALA A 246 9.45 3.42 3.68
N ARG A 247 9.33 4.42 4.56
CA ARG A 247 10.32 5.49 4.67
C ARG A 247 11.71 4.97 5.04
N GLN A 248 11.79 4.00 5.95
CA GLN A 248 13.06 3.38 6.36
C GLN A 248 13.73 2.65 5.19
N VAL A 249 12.99 1.77 4.49
CA VAL A 249 13.53 0.94 3.41
C VAL A 249 13.87 1.77 2.19
N LEU A 250 13.00 2.70 1.77
CA LEU A 250 13.25 3.60 0.64
C LEU A 250 14.49 4.48 0.89
N ARG A 251 14.63 5.05 2.09
CA ARG A 251 15.84 5.82 2.46
C ARG A 251 17.11 4.96 2.37
N ALA A 252 17.06 3.73 2.90
CA ALA A 252 18.19 2.81 2.84
C ALA A 252 18.54 2.46 1.39
N ALA A 253 17.55 2.21 0.54
CA ALA A 253 17.75 1.92 -0.88
C ALA A 253 18.39 3.08 -1.62
N HIS A 254 17.87 4.30 -1.51
CA HIS A 254 18.47 5.49 -2.11
C HIS A 254 19.92 5.69 -1.66
N GLN A 255 20.21 5.53 -0.37
CA GLN A 255 21.56 5.62 0.16
C GLN A 255 22.50 4.57 -0.43
N LEU A 256 22.05 3.31 -0.56
CA LEU A 256 22.88 2.20 -1.02
C LEU A 256 23.09 2.21 -2.54
N LEU A 257 22.11 2.71 -3.31
CA LEU A 257 22.25 2.90 -4.75
C LEU A 257 23.08 4.15 -5.09
N GLY A 258 23.27 5.09 -4.16
CA GLY A 258 23.99 6.34 -4.38
C GLY A 258 23.36 7.18 -5.49
N ALA A 259 24.17 7.71 -6.42
CA ALA A 259 23.67 8.56 -7.50
C ALA A 259 22.59 7.88 -8.36
N LEU A 260 22.70 6.57 -8.61
CA LEU A 260 21.70 5.81 -9.36
C LEU A 260 20.32 5.87 -8.67
N GLY A 261 20.24 5.85 -7.34
CA GLY A 261 18.98 5.92 -6.62
C GLY A 261 18.24 7.25 -6.80
N PHE A 262 18.89 8.30 -7.27
CA PHE A 262 18.30 9.62 -7.51
C PHE A 262 18.00 9.89 -8.98
N CYS A 263 18.33 8.98 -9.89
CA CYS A 263 17.95 9.10 -11.29
C CYS A 263 16.44 8.83 -11.44
N ASP A 264 15.74 9.68 -12.20
CA ASP A 264 14.29 9.57 -12.40
C ASP A 264 13.87 8.22 -13.01
N GLU A 265 14.71 7.63 -13.85
CA GLU A 265 14.53 6.33 -14.50
C GLU A 265 14.92 5.11 -13.65
N SER A 266 15.51 5.32 -12.48
CA SER A 266 15.87 4.22 -11.58
C SER A 266 14.63 3.53 -11.01
N ASP A 267 14.60 2.21 -11.02
CA ASP A 267 13.48 1.42 -10.46
C ASP A 267 13.16 1.79 -9.01
N VAL A 268 14.17 2.08 -8.19
CA VAL A 268 13.97 2.53 -6.80
C VAL A 268 13.31 3.91 -6.76
N SER A 269 13.74 4.84 -7.62
CA SER A 269 13.15 6.17 -7.71
C SER A 269 11.69 6.11 -8.18
N VAL A 270 11.39 5.26 -9.17
CA VAL A 270 10.01 5.04 -9.64
C VAL A 270 9.15 4.44 -8.55
N LEU A 271 9.61 3.35 -7.88
CA LEU A 271 8.89 2.74 -6.76
C LEU A 271 8.62 3.75 -5.64
N ASP A 272 9.61 4.58 -5.30
CA ASP A 272 9.43 5.61 -4.27
C ASP A 272 8.34 6.60 -4.68
N ARG A 273 8.43 7.21 -5.87
CA ARG A 273 7.47 8.20 -6.35
C ARG A 273 6.04 7.66 -6.39
N HIS A 274 5.85 6.43 -6.86
CA HIS A 274 4.55 5.79 -6.97
C HIS A 274 4.02 5.27 -5.61
N THR A 275 4.89 5.09 -4.61
CA THR A 275 4.47 4.70 -3.26
C THR A 275 4.15 5.90 -2.36
N GLN A 276 4.63 7.11 -2.69
CA GLN A 276 4.42 8.30 -1.87
C GLN A 276 2.95 8.65 -1.59
N PRO A 277 1.99 8.53 -2.54
CA PRO A 277 0.58 8.73 -2.23
C PRO A 277 0.09 7.78 -1.13
N LEU A 278 0.44 6.49 -1.22
CA LEU A 278 0.09 5.50 -0.21
C LEU A 278 0.68 5.81 1.17
N ILE A 279 1.87 6.40 1.26
CA ILE A 279 2.50 6.77 2.53
C ILE A 279 1.85 8.02 3.15
N ARG A 280 1.36 8.94 2.33
CA ARG A 280 0.94 10.29 2.74
C ARG A 280 -0.56 10.48 2.84
N LEU A 281 -1.35 9.70 2.11
CA LEU A 281 -2.80 9.81 2.12
C LEU A 281 -3.44 8.83 3.13
N PRO A 282 -4.58 9.22 3.69
CA PRO A 282 -5.22 10.54 3.61
C PRO A 282 -4.52 11.58 4.48
N VAL A 283 -3.73 11.14 5.45
CA VAL A 283 -3.01 11.98 6.41
C VAL A 283 -1.60 11.43 6.67
N SER A 284 -0.73 12.27 7.21
CA SER A 284 0.64 11.85 7.54
C SER A 284 0.68 10.81 8.67
N THR A 285 1.81 10.11 8.77
CA THR A 285 2.07 9.10 9.81
C THR A 285 1.96 9.68 11.21
N GLU A 286 2.36 10.94 11.39
CA GLU A 286 2.28 11.66 12.66
C GLU A 286 0.82 11.89 13.08
N VAL A 287 -0.04 12.26 12.13
CA VAL A 287 -1.49 12.42 12.38
C VAL A 287 -2.14 11.07 12.67
N LEU A 288 -1.74 9.99 11.98
CA LEU A 288 -2.21 8.63 12.30
C LEU A 288 -1.82 8.21 13.72
N ALA A 289 -0.58 8.50 14.15
CA ALA A 289 -0.13 8.21 15.50
C ALA A 289 -0.98 8.92 16.57
N LEU A 290 -1.33 10.20 16.34
CA LEU A 290 -2.22 10.94 17.24
C LEU A 290 -3.64 10.35 17.30
N ARG A 291 -4.15 9.83 16.18
CA ARG A 291 -5.46 9.16 16.13
C ARG A 291 -5.52 7.82 16.87
N LEU A 292 -4.37 7.18 17.09
CA LEU A 292 -4.29 5.95 17.88
C LEU A 292 -4.42 6.19 19.40
N LEU A 293 -4.11 7.39 19.89
CA LEU A 293 -4.07 7.68 21.34
C LEU A 293 -5.39 7.37 22.07
N PRO A 294 -6.58 7.70 21.56
CA PRO A 294 -7.83 7.33 22.21
C PRO A 294 -8.00 5.82 22.35
N GLY A 295 -7.78 5.06 21.26
CA GLY A 295 -7.89 3.60 21.26
C GLY A 295 -6.91 2.92 22.24
N ILE A 296 -5.72 3.50 22.43
CA ILE A 296 -4.75 3.02 23.42
C ILE A 296 -5.25 3.27 24.84
N ARG A 297 -5.83 4.45 25.11
CA ARG A 297 -6.36 4.81 26.45
C ARG A 297 -7.57 3.97 26.84
N ASP A 298 -8.40 3.62 25.89
CA ASP A 298 -9.65 2.87 26.09
C ASP A 298 -9.45 1.34 26.12
N GLY A 299 -8.23 0.87 26.39
CA GLY A 299 -7.90 -0.56 26.53
C GLY A 299 -7.77 -1.33 25.21
N GLY A 300 -7.73 -0.66 24.07
CA GLY A 300 -7.58 -1.30 22.75
C GLY A 300 -6.26 -2.09 22.61
N PHE A 301 -5.29 -1.84 23.48
CA PHE A 301 -4.01 -2.59 23.55
C PHE A 301 -4.06 -3.82 24.48
N GLU A 302 -4.97 -3.86 25.44
CA GLU A 302 -5.05 -4.98 26.39
C GLU A 302 -5.42 -6.28 25.68
N THR A 303 -6.23 -6.22 24.61
CA THR A 303 -6.58 -7.41 23.83
C THR A 303 -5.42 -7.99 23.02
N LEU A 304 -4.37 -7.21 22.72
CA LEU A 304 -3.17 -7.70 22.06
C LEU A 304 -2.28 -8.51 23.02
N PHE A 305 -2.31 -8.19 24.31
CA PHE A 305 -1.42 -8.76 25.31
C PHE A 305 -2.15 -9.57 26.39
N SER A 306 -3.43 -9.35 26.60
CA SER A 306 -4.24 -10.19 27.45
C SER A 306 -4.60 -11.47 26.70
N GLY A 307 -3.88 -12.55 26.94
CA GLY A 307 -4.21 -13.88 26.47
C GLY A 307 -5.49 -14.47 27.09
N SER A 308 -6.55 -13.68 27.24
CA SER A 308 -7.89 -14.18 27.54
C SER A 308 -8.47 -14.83 26.29
N VAL A 309 -7.95 -16.00 25.93
CA VAL A 309 -8.72 -17.02 25.25
C VAL A 309 -9.81 -17.38 26.25
N SER A 310 -11.01 -16.85 26.08
CA SER A 310 -12.21 -17.39 26.72
C SER A 310 -12.35 -18.83 26.24
N ALA A 311 -12.33 -19.73 27.22
CA ALA A 311 -12.57 -21.16 27.05
C ALA A 311 -13.95 -21.47 26.44
#